data_b2fc43eecd390b661b83c7559be961cd
#
_entry.id   b2fc43eecd390b661b83c7559be961cd
#
_cell.length_a   1.000
_cell.length_b   1.000
_cell.length_c   1.000
_cell.angle_alpha   90.00
_cell.angle_beta   90.00
_cell.angle_gamma   90.00
#
_symmetry.space_group_name_H-M   'P 1'
#
loop_
_entity.id
_entity.type
_entity.pdbx_description
1 polymer ?
#
loop_
_entity_poly.entity_id
_entity_poly.type
_entity_poly.pdbx_seq_one_letter_code
_entity_poly.pdbx_strand_id
1 'polypeptide(L)'
;TGGYVLLALLLAPYLRKFGKFTVPDFIGDRYYSNTARGVAVFCALIVSFTYIAGQMRGVGVVFSRYLEVDITSGVLIGMTIVLFYAVLGGMKGITYTQVAQYCVLIFAFMVPAIYISLIATGNAIPQIGFGDTGSDGVFLLDKLDGLHKELGFHEYTSGSKSTVDVFFITMALMVGTAGLPHVIVRFFTVKKVSDARKSAGWALLFIAVLYTTAPAIAVFSRTNLIETVSNQPYVDMPEWFSKWEDTGLLKFEDKNRDGLIQYVADKEQNELD
;
A
#
# COMPACT_ATOMS: atom_id res chain seq x y z
N THR A 1 -1.56 7.30 -7.08
CA THR A 1 -1.76 8.76 -7.28
C THR A 1 -2.37 9.07 -8.66
N GLY A 2 -1.79 8.56 -9.78
CA GLY A 2 -2.22 8.88 -11.14
C GLY A 2 -3.70 8.59 -11.44
N GLY A 3 -4.26 7.48 -10.95
CA GLY A 3 -5.68 7.16 -11.10
C GLY A 3 -6.60 8.20 -10.47
N TYR A 4 -6.22 8.75 -9.31
CA TYR A 4 -6.97 9.84 -8.67
C TYR A 4 -6.85 11.16 -9.45
N VAL A 5 -5.73 11.43 -10.13
CA VAL A 5 -5.59 12.57 -11.02
C VAL A 5 -6.57 12.45 -12.20
N LEU A 6 -6.60 11.29 -12.86
CA LEU A 6 -7.55 11.03 -13.94
C LEU A 6 -9.01 11.17 -13.46
N LEU A 7 -9.32 10.61 -12.29
CA LEU A 7 -10.63 10.71 -11.69
C LEU A 7 -11.01 12.17 -11.41
N ALA A 8 -10.12 12.92 -10.76
CA ALA A 8 -10.36 14.31 -10.36
C ALA A 8 -10.56 15.24 -11.56
N LEU A 9 -9.76 15.09 -12.61
CA LEU A 9 -9.78 15.97 -13.78
C LEU A 9 -10.86 15.60 -14.78
N LEU A 10 -11.02 14.30 -15.06
CA LEU A 10 -11.86 13.83 -16.15
C LEU A 10 -13.23 13.31 -15.69
N LEU A 11 -13.25 12.48 -14.64
CA LEU A 11 -14.47 11.74 -14.30
C LEU A 11 -15.35 12.45 -13.25
N ALA A 12 -14.78 12.90 -12.15
CA ALA A 12 -15.54 13.40 -11.02
C ALA A 12 -16.46 14.60 -11.36
N PRO A 13 -15.99 15.66 -12.07
CA PRO A 13 -16.85 16.77 -12.45
C PRO A 13 -17.95 16.33 -13.42
N TYR A 14 -17.62 15.43 -14.35
CA TYR A 14 -18.54 14.96 -15.38
C TYR A 14 -19.65 14.10 -14.80
N LEU A 15 -19.27 13.11 -13.98
CA LEU A 15 -20.20 12.22 -13.30
C LEU A 15 -21.14 12.98 -12.36
N ARG A 16 -20.60 13.94 -11.60
CA ARG A 16 -21.44 14.77 -10.72
C ARG A 16 -22.41 15.65 -11.48
N LYS A 17 -21.98 16.21 -12.61
CA LYS A 17 -22.86 17.02 -13.48
C LYS A 17 -23.98 16.19 -14.10
N PHE A 18 -23.73 14.93 -14.41
CA PHE A 18 -24.71 14.02 -14.96
C PHE A 18 -25.83 13.65 -13.97
N GLY A 19 -25.55 13.68 -12.66
CA GLY A 19 -26.56 13.62 -11.60
C GLY A 19 -27.09 12.23 -11.25
N LYS A 20 -26.47 11.14 -11.71
CA LYS A 20 -26.79 9.75 -11.32
C LYS A 20 -25.93 9.27 -10.15
N PHE A 21 -26.42 8.27 -9.43
CA PHE A 21 -25.77 7.79 -8.20
C PHE A 21 -24.88 6.55 -8.41
N THR A 22 -25.00 5.88 -9.57
CA THR A 22 -24.22 4.69 -9.86
C THR A 22 -23.59 4.74 -11.25
N VAL A 23 -22.45 4.06 -11.42
CA VAL A 23 -21.78 3.94 -12.72
C VAL A 23 -22.65 3.17 -13.73
N PRO A 24 -23.31 2.04 -13.37
CA PRO A 24 -24.21 1.36 -14.27
C PRO A 24 -25.38 2.23 -14.78
N ASP A 25 -25.97 3.06 -13.92
CA ASP A 25 -27.03 3.99 -14.36
C ASP A 25 -26.49 5.04 -15.33
N PHE A 26 -25.30 5.57 -15.04
CA PHE A 26 -24.62 6.48 -15.95
C PHE A 26 -24.42 5.86 -17.34
N ILE A 27 -23.92 4.61 -17.40
CA ILE A 27 -23.71 3.89 -18.66
C ILE A 27 -25.02 3.62 -19.37
N GLY A 28 -26.01 3.12 -18.64
CA GLY A 28 -27.33 2.82 -19.20
C GLY A 28 -28.00 4.03 -19.86
N ASP A 29 -27.95 5.18 -19.18
CA ASP A 29 -28.54 6.42 -19.69
C ASP A 29 -27.68 7.06 -20.79
N ARG A 30 -26.35 6.94 -20.72
CA ARG A 30 -25.44 7.48 -21.74
C ARG A 30 -25.58 6.77 -23.09
N TYR A 31 -25.80 5.47 -23.05
CA TYR A 31 -25.93 4.64 -24.26
C TYR A 31 -27.39 4.29 -24.59
N TYR A 32 -28.36 4.79 -23.82
CA TYR A 32 -29.79 4.51 -23.99
C TYR A 32 -30.10 3.00 -24.10
N SER A 33 -29.39 2.17 -23.32
CA SER A 33 -29.45 0.71 -23.44
C SER A 33 -29.54 0.02 -22.07
N ASN A 34 -30.60 -0.75 -21.86
CA ASN A 34 -30.74 -1.58 -20.67
C ASN A 34 -29.75 -2.74 -20.66
N THR A 35 -29.37 -3.25 -21.83
CA THR A 35 -28.34 -4.28 -21.96
C THR A 35 -26.98 -3.73 -21.49
N ALA A 36 -26.60 -2.52 -21.92
CA ALA A 36 -25.37 -1.87 -21.47
C ALA A 36 -25.38 -1.65 -19.95
N ARG A 37 -26.52 -1.27 -19.36
CA ARG A 37 -26.69 -1.17 -17.90
C ARG A 37 -26.48 -2.52 -17.22
N GLY A 38 -27.08 -3.60 -17.73
CA GLY A 38 -26.93 -4.95 -17.19
C GLY A 38 -25.49 -5.45 -17.21
N VAL A 39 -24.78 -5.25 -18.32
CA VAL A 39 -23.36 -5.58 -18.45
C VAL A 39 -22.52 -4.77 -17.45
N ALA A 40 -22.80 -3.48 -17.31
CA ALA A 40 -22.09 -2.61 -16.36
C ALA A 40 -22.31 -3.03 -14.90
N VAL A 41 -23.52 -3.49 -14.53
CA VAL A 41 -23.79 -4.05 -13.19
C VAL A 41 -22.97 -5.31 -12.97
N PHE A 42 -22.98 -6.23 -13.92
CA PHE A 42 -22.21 -7.47 -13.82
C PHE A 42 -20.71 -7.22 -13.66
N CYS A 43 -20.13 -6.34 -14.48
CA CYS A 43 -18.73 -5.94 -14.35
C CYS A 43 -18.44 -5.28 -12.99
N ALA A 44 -19.29 -4.39 -12.51
CA ALA A 44 -19.13 -3.74 -11.21
C ALA A 44 -19.16 -4.75 -10.05
N LEU A 45 -20.00 -5.78 -10.13
CA LEU A 45 -20.05 -6.87 -9.13
C LEU A 45 -18.76 -7.69 -9.12
N ILE A 46 -18.24 -8.08 -10.29
CA ILE A 46 -16.98 -8.83 -10.40
C ILE A 46 -15.81 -8.02 -9.84
N VAL A 47 -15.68 -6.75 -10.23
CA VAL A 47 -14.61 -5.85 -9.75
C VAL A 47 -14.69 -5.70 -8.23
N SER A 48 -15.88 -5.44 -7.69
CA SER A 48 -16.09 -5.28 -6.24
C SER A 48 -15.80 -6.57 -5.48
N PHE A 49 -16.23 -7.71 -5.98
CA PHE A 49 -15.98 -9.02 -5.37
C PHE A 49 -14.47 -9.31 -5.30
N THR A 50 -13.76 -9.16 -6.42
CA THR A 50 -12.32 -9.39 -6.49
C THR A 50 -11.56 -8.47 -5.54
N TYR A 51 -11.96 -7.19 -5.47
CA TYR A 51 -11.37 -6.23 -4.56
C TYR A 51 -11.57 -6.62 -3.08
N ILE A 52 -12.81 -6.98 -2.69
CA ILE A 52 -13.14 -7.39 -1.33
C ILE A 52 -12.39 -8.67 -0.95
N ALA A 53 -12.31 -9.66 -1.84
CA ALA A 53 -11.59 -10.90 -1.57
C ALA A 53 -10.11 -10.64 -1.22
N GLY A 54 -9.44 -9.75 -1.97
CA GLY A 54 -8.07 -9.32 -1.66
C GLY A 54 -7.95 -8.60 -0.31
N GLN A 55 -8.88 -7.70 0.01
CA GLN A 55 -8.88 -6.96 1.27
C GLN A 55 -9.15 -7.88 2.48
N MET A 56 -10.07 -8.82 2.35
CA MET A 56 -10.40 -9.75 3.43
C MET A 56 -9.23 -10.66 3.82
N ARG A 57 -8.38 -11.02 2.87
CA ARG A 57 -7.14 -11.75 3.18
C ARG A 57 -6.24 -10.95 4.11
N GLY A 58 -6.03 -9.66 3.82
CA GLY A 58 -5.24 -8.77 4.69
C GLY A 58 -5.84 -8.63 6.09
N VAL A 59 -7.15 -8.43 6.19
CA VAL A 59 -7.89 -8.39 7.46
C VAL A 59 -7.72 -9.70 8.23
N GLY A 60 -7.84 -10.84 7.55
CA GLY A 60 -7.68 -12.17 8.17
C GLY A 60 -6.29 -12.36 8.78
N VAL A 61 -5.24 -11.99 8.06
CA VAL A 61 -3.85 -12.07 8.57
C VAL A 61 -3.67 -11.20 9.82
N VAL A 62 -4.16 -9.97 9.81
CA VAL A 62 -4.07 -9.06 10.96
C VAL A 62 -4.80 -9.64 12.17
N PHE A 63 -6.08 -10.02 12.03
CA PHE A 63 -6.85 -10.60 13.15
C PHE A 63 -6.27 -11.92 13.63
N SER A 64 -5.77 -12.77 12.72
CA SER A 64 -5.08 -14.02 13.08
C SER A 64 -3.89 -13.76 14.00
N ARG A 65 -3.06 -12.77 13.67
CA ARG A 65 -1.86 -12.44 14.46
C ARG A 65 -2.17 -11.79 15.80
N TYR A 66 -3.14 -10.86 15.84
CA TYR A 66 -3.47 -10.14 17.07
C TYR A 66 -4.37 -10.92 18.04
N LEU A 67 -5.20 -11.83 17.52
CA LEU A 67 -6.12 -12.63 18.35
C LEU A 67 -5.65 -14.08 18.53
N GLU A 68 -4.52 -14.46 17.93
CA GLU A 68 -3.97 -15.83 17.98
C GLU A 68 -4.97 -16.89 17.51
N VAL A 69 -5.73 -16.58 16.44
CA VAL A 69 -6.70 -17.48 15.81
C VAL A 69 -6.25 -17.84 14.40
N ASP A 70 -6.81 -18.91 13.83
CA ASP A 70 -6.55 -19.26 12.43
C ASP A 70 -7.03 -18.16 11.46
N ILE A 71 -6.43 -18.10 10.27
CA ILE A 71 -6.73 -17.05 9.27
C ILE A 71 -8.21 -17.03 8.90
N THR A 72 -8.85 -18.19 8.81
CA THR A 72 -10.29 -18.29 8.44
C THR A 72 -11.16 -17.63 9.51
N SER A 73 -10.89 -17.93 10.77
CA SER A 73 -11.57 -17.28 11.91
C SER A 73 -11.30 -15.79 11.95
N GLY A 74 -10.06 -15.35 11.67
CA GLY A 74 -9.69 -13.95 11.53
C GLY A 74 -10.49 -13.24 10.44
N VAL A 75 -10.66 -13.86 9.27
CA VAL A 75 -11.49 -13.33 8.18
C VAL A 75 -12.95 -13.21 8.61
N LEU A 76 -13.52 -14.25 9.25
CA LEU A 76 -14.93 -14.24 9.68
C LEU A 76 -15.21 -13.16 10.71
N ILE A 77 -14.32 -12.99 11.69
CA ILE A 77 -14.43 -11.92 12.71
C ILE A 77 -14.39 -10.56 12.02
N GLY A 78 -13.37 -10.31 11.20
CA GLY A 78 -13.21 -9.04 10.50
C GLY A 78 -14.38 -8.72 9.58
N MET A 79 -14.85 -9.71 8.80
CA MET A 79 -15.99 -9.57 7.92
C MET A 79 -17.26 -9.25 8.68
N THR A 80 -17.51 -9.90 9.82
CA THR A 80 -18.68 -9.65 10.67
C THR A 80 -18.67 -8.21 11.19
N ILE A 81 -17.54 -7.73 11.70
CA ILE A 81 -17.40 -6.35 12.18
C ILE A 81 -17.64 -5.36 11.04
N VAL A 82 -17.01 -5.57 9.87
CA VAL A 82 -17.17 -4.68 8.72
C VAL A 82 -18.61 -4.65 8.23
N LEU A 83 -19.27 -5.83 8.12
CA LEU A 83 -20.66 -5.93 7.70
C LEU A 83 -21.59 -5.19 8.67
N PHE A 84 -21.38 -5.38 9.97
CA PHE A 84 -22.20 -4.74 11.01
C PHE A 84 -22.16 -3.22 10.91
N TYR A 85 -20.97 -2.60 10.91
CA TYR A 85 -20.91 -1.15 10.85
C TYR A 85 -21.27 -0.58 9.47
N ALA A 86 -21.01 -1.32 8.38
CA ALA A 86 -21.38 -0.88 7.04
C ALA A 86 -22.90 -0.87 6.81
N VAL A 87 -23.59 -1.91 7.28
CA VAL A 87 -25.06 -2.00 7.17
C VAL A 87 -25.75 -0.96 8.07
N LEU A 88 -25.32 -0.82 9.30
CA LEU A 88 -25.95 0.12 10.25
C LEU A 88 -25.54 1.59 10.00
N GLY A 89 -24.28 1.82 9.65
CA GLY A 89 -23.74 3.17 9.48
C GLY A 89 -24.02 3.78 8.10
N GLY A 90 -24.23 2.95 7.08
CA GLY A 90 -24.38 3.39 5.69
C GLY A 90 -23.25 4.30 5.24
N MET A 91 -23.49 5.12 4.22
CA MET A 91 -22.46 6.02 3.64
C MET A 91 -21.92 7.07 4.62
N LYS A 92 -22.75 7.54 5.56
CA LYS A 92 -22.30 8.49 6.59
C LYS A 92 -21.35 7.82 7.59
N GLY A 93 -21.72 6.67 8.13
CA GLY A 93 -20.89 5.90 9.05
C GLY A 93 -19.54 5.55 8.44
N ILE A 94 -19.55 5.02 7.22
CA ILE A 94 -18.32 4.71 6.46
C ILE A 94 -17.44 5.96 6.30
N THR A 95 -18.00 7.11 5.96
CA THR A 95 -17.21 8.34 5.76
C THR A 95 -16.55 8.81 7.05
N TYR A 96 -17.28 8.85 8.18
CA TYR A 96 -16.70 9.25 9.47
C TYR A 96 -15.63 8.27 9.95
N THR A 97 -15.88 6.97 9.81
CA THR A 97 -14.90 5.94 10.17
C THR A 97 -13.61 6.11 9.35
N GLN A 98 -13.72 6.41 8.05
CA GLN A 98 -12.55 6.60 7.21
C GLN A 98 -11.74 7.87 7.54
N VAL A 99 -12.41 8.95 7.96
CA VAL A 99 -11.70 10.15 8.44
C VAL A 99 -10.90 9.82 9.70
N ALA A 100 -11.52 9.13 10.68
CA ALA A 100 -10.84 8.69 11.89
C ALA A 100 -9.68 7.75 11.58
N GLN A 101 -9.90 6.76 10.71
CA GLN A 101 -8.86 5.83 10.26
C GLN A 101 -7.70 6.54 9.58
N TYR A 102 -7.97 7.54 8.74
CA TYR A 102 -6.90 8.31 8.11
C TYR A 102 -6.05 9.08 9.12
N CYS A 103 -6.69 9.71 10.12
CA CYS A 103 -5.96 10.41 11.20
C CYS A 103 -5.02 9.44 11.95
N VAL A 104 -5.50 8.25 12.30
CA VAL A 104 -4.64 7.24 12.95
C VAL A 104 -3.53 6.78 12.01
N LEU A 105 -3.87 6.50 10.75
CA LEU A 105 -2.93 5.99 9.76
C LEU A 105 -1.80 6.98 9.47
N ILE A 106 -2.10 8.27 9.33
CA ILE A 106 -1.07 9.28 9.03
C ILE A 106 -0.04 9.35 10.16
N PHE A 107 -0.47 9.31 11.43
CA PHE A 107 0.43 9.29 12.57
C PHE A 107 1.22 7.98 12.66
N ALA A 108 0.55 6.85 12.58
CA ALA A 108 1.16 5.52 12.64
C ALA A 108 2.20 5.29 11.53
N PHE A 109 2.01 5.91 10.37
CA PHE A 109 2.90 5.78 9.23
C PHE A 109 4.04 6.83 9.24
N MET A 110 3.73 8.08 9.57
CA MET A 110 4.72 9.16 9.51
C MET A 110 5.69 9.14 10.70
N VAL A 111 5.25 8.76 11.90
CA VAL A 111 6.14 8.75 13.08
C VAL A 111 7.33 7.80 12.90
N PRO A 112 7.14 6.51 12.54
CA PRO A 112 8.27 5.63 12.23
C PRO A 112 9.10 6.11 11.04
N ALA A 113 8.45 6.66 10.00
CA ALA A 113 9.14 7.18 8.82
C ALA A 113 10.09 8.33 9.15
N ILE A 114 9.64 9.27 9.98
CA ILE A 114 10.48 10.40 10.46
C ILE A 114 11.62 9.87 11.32
N TYR A 115 11.33 8.94 12.22
CA TYR A 115 12.32 8.38 13.13
C TYR A 115 13.44 7.65 12.39
N ILE A 116 13.07 6.75 11.44
CA ILE A 116 14.07 6.02 10.67
C ILE A 116 14.87 6.94 9.73
N SER A 117 14.23 7.98 9.18
CA SER A 117 14.91 8.99 8.36
C SER A 117 15.94 9.78 9.16
N LEU A 118 15.61 10.18 10.39
CA LEU A 118 16.54 10.84 11.30
C LEU A 118 17.74 9.96 11.64
N ILE A 119 17.55 8.69 11.88
CA ILE A 119 18.64 7.74 12.16
C ILE A 119 19.52 7.55 10.93
N ALA A 120 18.92 7.34 9.76
CA ALA A 120 19.65 6.99 8.55
C ALA A 120 20.41 8.19 7.93
N THR A 121 19.81 9.38 7.95
CA THR A 121 20.33 10.55 7.21
C THR A 121 20.39 11.86 8.02
N GLY A 122 19.91 11.86 9.27
CA GLY A 122 19.78 13.09 10.07
C GLY A 122 18.64 14.01 9.64
N ASN A 123 17.89 13.68 8.59
CA ASN A 123 16.78 14.47 8.08
C ASN A 123 15.44 14.03 8.68
N ALA A 124 14.66 14.99 9.21
CA ALA A 124 13.31 14.71 9.74
C ALA A 124 12.25 14.50 8.66
N ILE A 125 12.51 14.91 7.42
CA ILE A 125 11.58 14.76 6.29
C ILE A 125 12.01 13.56 5.46
N PRO A 126 11.26 12.42 5.48
CA PRO A 126 11.67 11.19 4.81
C PRO A 126 11.90 11.34 3.30
N GLN A 127 11.15 12.23 2.65
CA GLN A 127 11.31 12.50 1.21
C GLN A 127 12.64 13.17 0.89
N ILE A 128 13.15 14.00 1.80
CA ILE A 128 14.47 14.64 1.68
C ILE A 128 15.55 13.62 2.01
N GLY A 129 15.42 12.91 3.14
CA GLY A 129 16.35 11.86 3.54
C GLY A 129 16.50 10.75 2.51
N PHE A 130 15.47 10.43 1.74
CA PHE A 130 15.54 9.48 0.63
C PHE A 130 16.54 9.89 -0.47
N GLY A 131 16.70 11.19 -0.69
CA GLY A 131 17.64 11.76 -1.68
C GLY A 131 18.89 12.35 -1.05
N ASP A 132 19.26 11.96 0.15
CA ASP A 132 20.40 12.52 0.90
C ASP A 132 21.50 11.46 1.11
N THR A 133 22.58 11.90 1.70
CA THR A 133 23.71 11.05 2.12
C THR A 133 23.47 10.48 3.52
N GLY A 134 23.89 9.24 3.73
CA GLY A 134 23.93 8.65 5.06
C GLY A 134 24.94 9.32 6.00
N SER A 135 24.95 8.89 7.23
CA SER A 135 25.92 9.34 8.23
C SER A 135 27.39 9.06 7.85
N ASP A 136 27.61 8.14 6.94
CA ASP A 136 28.88 7.74 6.35
C ASP A 136 29.32 8.61 5.15
N GLY A 137 28.51 9.59 4.75
CA GLY A 137 28.76 10.47 3.62
C GLY A 137 28.50 9.84 2.25
N VAL A 138 27.98 8.61 2.20
CA VAL A 138 27.59 7.92 0.95
C VAL A 138 26.12 8.20 0.63
N PHE A 139 25.82 8.43 -0.64
CA PHE A 139 24.43 8.59 -1.09
C PHE A 139 23.62 7.32 -0.78
N LEU A 140 22.48 7.45 -0.14
CA LEU A 140 21.75 6.33 0.45
C LEU A 140 21.36 5.24 -0.59
N LEU A 141 20.97 5.64 -1.79
CA LEU A 141 20.62 4.69 -2.84
C LEU A 141 21.84 3.97 -3.40
N ASP A 142 22.99 4.65 -3.53
CA ASP A 142 24.25 4.05 -3.95
C ASP A 142 24.74 3.04 -2.88
N LYS A 143 24.58 3.37 -1.61
CA LYS A 143 24.85 2.46 -0.51
C LYS A 143 24.00 1.20 -0.59
N LEU A 144 22.68 1.35 -0.81
CA LEU A 144 21.78 0.20 -0.94
C LEU A 144 22.11 -0.64 -2.17
N ASP A 145 22.44 -0.01 -3.30
CA ASP A 145 22.88 -0.74 -4.49
C ASP A 145 24.19 -1.51 -4.27
N GLY A 146 25.14 -0.93 -3.54
CA GLY A 146 26.35 -1.60 -3.10
C GLY A 146 26.07 -2.84 -2.26
N LEU A 147 25.26 -2.69 -1.21
CA LEU A 147 24.85 -3.80 -0.35
C LEU A 147 24.11 -4.91 -1.13
N HIS A 148 23.25 -4.55 -2.06
CA HIS A 148 22.59 -5.51 -2.93
C HIS A 148 23.58 -6.31 -3.78
N LYS A 149 24.57 -5.63 -4.39
CA LYS A 149 25.62 -6.32 -5.18
C LYS A 149 26.45 -7.28 -4.35
N GLU A 150 26.85 -6.86 -3.15
CA GLU A 150 27.63 -7.70 -2.22
C GLU A 150 26.88 -8.98 -1.86
N LEU A 151 25.57 -8.91 -1.71
CA LEU A 151 24.70 -10.04 -1.38
C LEU A 151 24.19 -10.83 -2.59
N GLY A 152 24.66 -10.49 -3.80
CA GLY A 152 24.26 -11.15 -5.05
C GLY A 152 22.87 -10.74 -5.58
N PHE A 153 22.21 -9.76 -4.97
CA PHE A 153 20.96 -9.20 -5.49
C PHE A 153 21.21 -8.25 -6.68
N HIS A 154 20.19 -8.05 -7.50
CA HIS A 154 20.22 -6.95 -8.47
C HIS A 154 20.22 -5.60 -7.73
N GLU A 155 20.89 -4.62 -8.33
CA GLU A 155 20.84 -3.24 -7.83
C GLU A 155 19.40 -2.79 -7.64
N TYR A 156 19.12 -2.16 -6.51
CA TYR A 156 17.77 -1.71 -6.16
C TYR A 156 17.24 -0.66 -7.15
N THR A 157 18.13 0.22 -7.61
CA THR A 157 17.78 1.30 -8.55
C THR A 157 17.80 0.85 -10.01
N SER A 158 18.48 -0.25 -10.35
CA SER A 158 18.45 -0.81 -11.70
C SER A 158 17.13 -1.51 -11.97
N GLY A 159 16.33 -0.97 -12.88
CA GLY A 159 15.04 -1.54 -13.23
C GLY A 159 15.16 -2.95 -13.83
N SER A 160 14.52 -3.94 -13.20
CA SER A 160 14.42 -5.30 -13.71
C SER A 160 13.46 -5.47 -14.89
N LYS A 161 12.66 -4.42 -15.20
CA LYS A 161 11.63 -4.44 -16.23
C LYS A 161 11.93 -3.46 -17.36
N SER A 162 11.52 -3.79 -18.58
CA SER A 162 11.64 -2.88 -19.70
C SER A 162 10.82 -1.59 -19.47
N THR A 163 11.26 -0.47 -20.06
CA THR A 163 10.52 0.81 -19.99
C THR A 163 9.09 0.67 -20.52
N VAL A 164 8.90 -0.18 -21.53
CA VAL A 164 7.59 -0.46 -22.12
C VAL A 164 6.69 -1.18 -21.12
N ASP A 165 7.21 -2.18 -20.40
CA ASP A 165 6.44 -2.89 -19.37
C ASP A 165 6.06 -1.96 -18.23
N VAL A 166 7.00 -1.12 -17.76
CA VAL A 166 6.74 -0.13 -16.71
C VAL A 166 5.66 0.85 -17.14
N PHE A 167 5.69 1.31 -18.38
CA PHE A 167 4.66 2.19 -18.95
C PHE A 167 3.28 1.52 -18.92
N PHE A 168 3.15 0.28 -19.44
CA PHE A 168 1.87 -0.41 -19.47
C PHE A 168 1.36 -0.79 -18.08
N ILE A 169 2.22 -1.20 -17.16
CA ILE A 169 1.86 -1.45 -15.76
C ILE A 169 1.31 -0.17 -15.12
N THR A 170 2.01 0.95 -15.29
CA THR A 170 1.60 2.24 -14.74
C THR A 170 0.26 2.68 -15.32
N MET A 171 0.09 2.57 -16.64
CA MET A 171 -1.15 2.92 -17.32
C MET A 171 -2.32 2.04 -16.85
N ALA A 172 -2.11 0.74 -16.75
CA ALA A 172 -3.13 -0.21 -16.26
C ALA A 172 -3.57 0.12 -14.84
N LEU A 173 -2.62 0.41 -13.93
CA LEU A 173 -2.90 0.82 -12.56
C LEU A 173 -3.63 2.18 -12.49
N MET A 174 -3.24 3.14 -13.33
CA MET A 174 -3.91 4.45 -13.39
C MET A 174 -5.36 4.33 -13.86
N VAL A 175 -5.59 3.66 -14.96
CA VAL A 175 -6.93 3.47 -15.54
C VAL A 175 -7.80 2.60 -14.62
N GLY A 176 -7.24 1.51 -14.11
CA GLY A 176 -7.92 0.61 -13.17
C GLY A 176 -8.38 1.34 -11.91
N THR A 177 -7.50 2.10 -11.27
CA THR A 177 -7.84 2.90 -10.07
C THR A 177 -8.91 3.94 -10.37
N ALA A 178 -8.87 4.59 -11.53
CA ALA A 178 -9.89 5.58 -11.91
C ALA A 178 -11.26 4.95 -12.16
N GLY A 179 -11.31 3.66 -12.54
CA GLY A 179 -12.53 2.90 -12.81
C GLY A 179 -13.16 2.20 -11.60
N LEU A 180 -12.55 2.23 -10.42
CA LEU A 180 -13.04 1.52 -9.24
C LEU A 180 -14.40 2.05 -8.75
N PRO A 181 -15.45 1.22 -8.71
CA PRO A 181 -16.81 1.67 -8.36
C PRO A 181 -16.90 2.33 -6.99
N HIS A 182 -16.20 1.78 -5.98
CA HIS A 182 -16.20 2.29 -4.60
C HIS A 182 -15.47 3.64 -4.44
N VAL A 183 -14.57 3.97 -5.37
CA VAL A 183 -13.92 5.30 -5.40
C VAL A 183 -14.82 6.32 -6.08
N ILE A 184 -15.42 5.93 -7.20
CA ILE A 184 -16.29 6.80 -8.01
C ILE A 184 -17.54 7.21 -7.24
N VAL A 185 -18.17 6.30 -6.48
CA VAL A 185 -19.42 6.55 -5.76
C VAL A 185 -19.33 7.75 -4.79
N ARG A 186 -18.15 8.04 -4.27
CA ARG A 186 -17.94 9.18 -3.35
C ARG A 186 -18.15 10.53 -4.01
N PHE A 187 -17.89 10.64 -5.30
CA PHE A 187 -18.09 11.87 -6.05
C PHE A 187 -19.56 12.12 -6.39
N PHE A 188 -20.41 11.10 -6.34
CA PHE A 188 -21.86 11.25 -6.45
C PHE A 188 -22.51 11.79 -5.17
N THR A 189 -21.88 11.58 -4.01
CA THR A 189 -22.44 11.97 -2.71
C THR A 189 -22.23 13.43 -2.34
N VAL A 190 -21.34 14.16 -3.03
CA VAL A 190 -21.10 15.59 -2.80
C VAL A 190 -22.22 16.46 -3.41
N LYS A 191 -22.50 17.62 -2.79
CA LYS A 191 -23.62 18.47 -3.21
C LYS A 191 -23.35 19.24 -4.50
N LYS A 192 -22.12 19.73 -4.70
CA LYS A 192 -21.75 20.60 -5.85
C LYS A 192 -20.53 20.06 -6.59
N VAL A 193 -20.40 20.39 -7.86
CA VAL A 193 -19.21 20.04 -8.68
C VAL A 193 -17.93 20.68 -8.12
N SER A 194 -18.04 21.91 -7.58
CA SER A 194 -16.91 22.58 -6.90
C SER A 194 -16.41 21.79 -5.71
N ASP A 195 -17.30 21.17 -4.94
CA ASP A 195 -16.96 20.37 -3.76
C ASP A 195 -16.28 19.06 -4.17
N ALA A 196 -16.71 18.44 -5.28
CA ALA A 196 -16.05 17.28 -5.86
C ALA A 196 -14.59 17.59 -6.24
N ARG A 197 -14.33 18.73 -6.88
CA ARG A 197 -12.98 19.15 -7.26
C ARG A 197 -12.10 19.45 -6.04
N LYS A 198 -12.62 20.18 -5.06
CA LYS A 198 -11.90 20.50 -3.83
C LYS A 198 -11.57 19.24 -3.04
N SER A 199 -12.53 18.33 -2.90
CA SER A 199 -12.34 17.03 -2.23
C SER A 199 -11.30 16.20 -2.95
N ALA A 200 -11.33 16.13 -4.27
CA ALA A 200 -10.31 15.43 -5.06
C ALA A 200 -8.91 16.05 -4.89
N GLY A 201 -8.80 17.37 -4.85
CA GLY A 201 -7.53 18.07 -4.61
C GLY A 201 -6.94 17.75 -3.24
N TRP A 202 -7.74 17.80 -2.18
CA TRP A 202 -7.29 17.42 -0.84
C TRP A 202 -6.90 15.93 -0.76
N ALA A 203 -7.70 15.06 -1.37
CA ALA A 203 -7.37 13.63 -1.44
C ALA A 203 -6.03 13.40 -2.14
N LEU A 204 -5.77 14.09 -3.26
CA LEU A 204 -4.49 14.01 -3.97
C LEU A 204 -3.30 14.46 -3.08
N LEU A 205 -3.46 15.55 -2.33
CA LEU A 205 -2.43 16.03 -1.41
C LEU A 205 -2.10 14.98 -0.35
N PHE A 206 -3.11 14.46 0.32
CA PHE A 206 -2.93 13.48 1.38
C PHE A 206 -2.39 12.13 0.86
N ILE A 207 -2.83 11.71 -0.31
CA ILE A 207 -2.29 10.52 -0.99
C ILE A 207 -0.83 10.76 -1.38
N ALA A 208 -0.49 11.94 -1.90
CA ALA A 208 0.88 12.26 -2.29
C ALA A 208 1.84 12.18 -1.10
N VAL A 209 1.47 12.71 0.06
CA VAL A 209 2.28 12.63 1.29
C VAL A 209 2.61 11.18 1.62
N LEU A 210 1.61 10.29 1.67
CA LEU A 210 1.83 8.88 2.02
C LEU A 210 2.63 8.13 0.94
N TYR A 211 2.29 8.31 -0.33
CA TYR A 211 2.93 7.56 -1.42
C TYR A 211 4.35 8.05 -1.76
N THR A 212 4.72 9.28 -1.43
CA THR A 212 6.10 9.75 -1.55
C THR A 212 6.96 9.33 -0.35
N THR A 213 6.34 9.09 0.80
CA THR A 213 7.05 8.57 1.99
C THR A 213 7.33 7.06 1.88
N ALA A 214 6.46 6.30 1.23
CA ALA A 214 6.59 4.84 1.15
C ALA A 214 7.91 4.35 0.52
N PRO A 215 8.41 4.89 -0.61
CA PRO A 215 9.72 4.52 -1.15
C PRO A 215 10.87 4.81 -0.19
N ALA A 216 10.80 5.93 0.53
CA ALA A 216 11.81 6.31 1.52
C ALA A 216 11.87 5.28 2.65
N ILE A 217 10.72 4.91 3.22
CA ILE A 217 10.66 3.87 4.26
C ILE A 217 11.21 2.54 3.73
N ALA A 218 10.86 2.17 2.49
CA ALA A 218 11.33 0.91 1.91
C ALA A 218 12.86 0.86 1.83
N VAL A 219 13.49 1.94 1.37
CA VAL A 219 14.96 2.05 1.28
C VAL A 219 15.59 2.05 2.67
N PHE A 220 15.12 2.89 3.59
CA PHE A 220 15.66 2.96 4.94
C PHE A 220 15.55 1.62 5.67
N SER A 221 14.38 0.98 5.61
CA SER A 221 14.16 -0.31 6.28
C SER A 221 15.00 -1.41 5.65
N ARG A 222 15.14 -1.42 4.33
CA ARG A 222 15.94 -2.41 3.63
C ARG A 222 17.43 -2.27 3.95
N THR A 223 17.95 -1.05 3.92
CA THR A 223 19.34 -0.76 4.29
C THR A 223 19.60 -1.18 5.74
N ASN A 224 18.74 -0.74 6.66
CA ASN A 224 18.86 -1.06 8.07
C ASN A 224 18.79 -2.57 8.34
N LEU A 225 17.88 -3.29 7.67
CA LEU A 225 17.76 -4.75 7.80
C LEU A 225 19.06 -5.44 7.38
N ILE A 226 19.58 -5.09 6.20
CA ILE A 226 20.81 -5.70 5.68
C ILE A 226 22.00 -5.43 6.63
N GLU A 227 22.18 -4.17 7.07
CA GLU A 227 23.28 -3.80 7.95
C GLU A 227 23.18 -4.42 9.35
N THR A 228 21.96 -4.66 9.84
CA THR A 228 21.73 -5.17 11.20
C THR A 228 21.78 -6.70 11.27
N VAL A 229 21.42 -7.38 10.18
CA VAL A 229 21.17 -8.84 10.21
C VAL A 229 22.18 -9.62 9.39
N SER A 230 22.59 -9.10 8.22
CA SER A 230 23.45 -9.88 7.31
C SER A 230 24.85 -10.12 7.90
N ASN A 231 25.28 -11.38 7.89
CA ASN A 231 26.55 -11.85 8.46
C ASN A 231 26.74 -11.53 9.95
N GLN A 232 25.65 -11.38 10.70
CA GLN A 232 25.70 -11.20 12.15
C GLN A 232 25.40 -12.51 12.88
N PRO A 233 25.98 -12.73 14.07
CA PRO A 233 25.64 -13.90 14.89
C PRO A 233 24.18 -13.87 15.32
N TYR A 234 23.46 -14.98 15.15
CA TYR A 234 22.05 -15.08 15.55
C TYR A 234 21.83 -14.77 17.04
N VAL A 235 22.80 -15.15 17.90
CA VAL A 235 22.73 -14.89 19.37
C VAL A 235 22.75 -13.40 19.72
N ASP A 236 23.30 -12.55 18.85
CA ASP A 236 23.45 -11.11 19.09
C ASP A 236 22.31 -10.29 18.44
N MET A 237 21.29 -10.98 17.90
CA MET A 237 20.18 -10.30 17.24
C MET A 237 19.37 -9.43 18.20
N PRO A 238 18.92 -8.24 17.74
CA PRO A 238 18.08 -7.36 18.52
C PRO A 238 16.76 -8.03 18.93
N GLU A 239 16.17 -7.58 20.04
CA GLU A 239 14.90 -8.13 20.58
C GLU A 239 13.72 -8.12 19.58
N TRP A 240 13.73 -7.18 18.61
CA TRP A 240 12.70 -7.15 17.57
C TRP A 240 12.79 -8.36 16.64
N PHE A 241 13.97 -8.94 16.43
CA PHE A 241 14.17 -10.09 15.54
C PHE A 241 13.42 -11.32 16.05
N SER A 242 13.63 -11.68 17.32
CA SER A 242 12.93 -12.82 17.95
C SER A 242 11.42 -12.60 17.99
N LYS A 243 10.95 -11.36 18.25
CA LYS A 243 9.52 -11.04 18.18
C LYS A 243 8.93 -11.25 16.78
N TRP A 244 9.70 -11.01 15.74
CA TRP A 244 9.25 -11.22 14.36
C TRP A 244 9.29 -12.71 13.97
N GLU A 245 10.23 -13.48 14.50
CA GLU A 245 10.22 -14.94 14.38
C GLU A 245 8.99 -15.55 15.06
N ASP A 246 8.67 -15.14 16.28
CA ASP A 246 7.49 -15.59 17.03
C ASP A 246 6.18 -15.32 16.26
N THR A 247 6.12 -14.22 15.56
CA THR A 247 4.96 -13.86 14.69
C THR A 247 5.00 -14.53 13.33
N GLY A 248 6.09 -15.20 12.97
CA GLY A 248 6.31 -15.81 11.65
C GLY A 248 6.43 -14.80 10.52
N LEU A 249 6.91 -13.58 10.83
CA LEU A 249 7.28 -12.55 9.83
C LEU A 249 8.71 -12.76 9.32
N LEU A 250 9.55 -13.41 10.10
CA LEU A 250 10.87 -13.88 9.76
C LEU A 250 10.99 -15.36 10.12
N LYS A 251 11.85 -16.06 9.41
CA LYS A 251 12.26 -17.40 9.75
C LYS A 251 13.76 -17.53 9.49
N PHE A 252 14.52 -17.82 10.54
CA PHE A 252 15.93 -18.16 10.41
C PHE A 252 16.12 -19.68 10.40
N GLU A 253 16.96 -20.18 9.50
CA GLU A 253 17.32 -21.58 9.41
C GLU A 253 18.82 -21.67 9.09
N ASP A 254 19.63 -21.93 10.11
CA ASP A 254 21.08 -22.09 9.98
C ASP A 254 21.42 -23.36 9.17
N LYS A 255 21.64 -23.17 7.86
CA LYS A 255 21.89 -24.27 6.92
C LYS A 255 23.31 -24.78 6.95
N ASN A 256 24.28 -23.90 7.18
CA ASN A 256 25.70 -24.19 7.18
C ASN A 256 26.27 -24.49 8.58
N ARG A 257 25.49 -24.21 9.63
CA ARG A 257 25.83 -24.42 11.06
C ARG A 257 26.99 -23.56 11.57
N ASP A 258 27.08 -22.32 11.05
CA ASP A 258 28.10 -21.37 11.52
C ASP A 258 27.55 -20.37 12.55
N GLY A 259 26.23 -20.36 12.78
CA GLY A 259 25.53 -19.47 13.71
C GLY A 259 25.43 -18.04 13.25
N LEU A 260 25.79 -17.74 12.01
CA LEU A 260 25.64 -16.43 11.38
C LEU A 260 24.39 -16.43 10.49
N ILE A 261 23.81 -15.26 10.25
CA ILE A 261 22.64 -15.13 9.37
C ILE A 261 23.11 -14.75 7.96
N GLN A 262 23.08 -15.69 7.04
CA GLN A 262 23.34 -15.42 5.62
C GLN A 262 22.07 -14.93 4.95
N TYR A 263 22.05 -13.63 4.65
CA TYR A 263 20.99 -13.01 3.87
C TYR A 263 21.51 -12.70 2.47
N VAL A 264 21.26 -13.60 1.51
CA VAL A 264 21.82 -13.54 0.14
C VAL A 264 20.75 -13.86 -0.91
N ALA A 265 21.01 -13.49 -2.17
CA ALA A 265 20.09 -13.71 -3.27
C ALA A 265 19.96 -15.18 -3.67
N ASP A 266 20.98 -16.00 -3.41
CA ASP A 266 20.94 -17.43 -3.68
C ASP A 266 20.05 -18.13 -2.65
N LYS A 267 18.97 -18.74 -3.11
CA LYS A 267 17.99 -19.43 -2.25
C LYS A 267 18.54 -20.64 -1.50
N GLU A 268 19.59 -21.27 -2.03
CA GLU A 268 20.22 -22.42 -1.36
C GLU A 268 21.07 -21.96 -0.16
N GLN A 269 21.68 -20.79 -0.29
CA GLN A 269 22.54 -20.20 0.75
C GLN A 269 21.79 -19.23 1.67
N ASN A 270 20.63 -18.73 1.23
CA ASN A 270 19.83 -17.81 2.05
C ASN A 270 19.24 -18.54 3.26
N GLU A 271 19.45 -17.99 4.44
CA GLU A 271 19.03 -18.54 5.74
C GLU A 271 17.93 -17.71 6.41
N LEU A 272 17.55 -16.60 5.80
CA LEU A 272 16.49 -15.71 6.29
C LEU A 272 15.36 -15.64 5.27
N ASP A 273 14.15 -16.10 5.67
CA ASP A 273 12.91 -16.05 4.90
C ASP A 273 11.88 -15.08 5.52
#